data_f725a4232b283215741ee4663b4e942a
#
_entry.id   f725a4232b283215741ee4663b4e942a
#
_cell.length_a   1.000
_cell.length_b   1.000
_cell.length_c   1.000
_cell.angle_alpha   90.00
_cell.angle_beta   90.00
_cell.angle_gamma   90.00
#
_symmetry.space_group_name_H-M   'P 1'
#
loop_
_entity.id
_entity.type
_entity.pdbx_description
1 polymer ?
#
loop_
_entity_poly.entity_id
_entity_poly.type
_entity_poly.pdbx_seq_one_letter_code
_entity_poly.pdbx_strand_id
1 'polypeptide(L)'
;GMGELHLEIIVDRLLREFKVEANVGAPQVAYRETIRKEANQETKYARQSGGKGQYGHVKIKIEPNEPGKGYEFVNAIVGGAIPKEYIPAIDNGIQGAMKAGVLAGYPVVDVKVTLWDGSYHEVDSSEMAFSIAGSMAFKDAMRKADPIITEPIMKVAVIVPDEYLGDVIGDLNARRGQIQGMEAMAGTQRVNAFVPLAQMFGYATDLRSKTQGRGQ
;
A
#
# COMPACT_ATOMS: atom_id res chain seq x y z
N GLY A 1 2.64 -35.40 18.39
CA GLY A 1 1.28 -35.65 18.03
C GLY A 1 1.01 -35.39 16.59
N MET A 2 0.57 -36.40 15.92
CA MET A 2 0.10 -36.25 14.54
C MET A 2 -1.24 -35.57 14.55
N GLY A 3 -1.31 -34.29 14.17
CA GLY A 3 -2.57 -33.55 14.04
C GLY A 3 -2.54 -32.13 14.53
N GLU A 4 -1.41 -31.62 14.98
CA GLU A 4 -1.30 -30.21 15.29
C GLU A 4 -1.05 -29.42 14.00
N LEU A 5 -1.96 -28.49 13.74
CA LEU A 5 -1.84 -27.52 12.65
C LEU A 5 -0.84 -26.44 13.06
N HIS A 6 0.34 -26.47 12.48
CA HIS A 6 1.22 -25.33 12.53
C HIS A 6 1.06 -24.50 11.26
N LEU A 7 0.17 -23.51 11.31
CA LEU A 7 0.15 -22.42 10.35
C LEU A 7 1.13 -21.37 10.83
N GLU A 8 2.34 -21.41 10.34
CA GLU A 8 3.24 -20.27 10.50
C GLU A 8 2.82 -19.18 9.51
N ILE A 9 2.03 -18.25 10.02
CA ILE A 9 1.66 -17.08 9.28
C ILE A 9 2.74 -16.02 9.50
N ILE A 10 3.72 -16.00 8.62
CA ILE A 10 4.66 -14.87 8.56
C ILE A 10 4.04 -13.83 7.65
N VAL A 11 3.54 -12.75 8.24
CA VAL A 11 3.08 -11.59 7.48
C VAL A 11 4.31 -10.93 6.88
N ASP A 12 4.67 -11.35 5.67
CA ASP A 12 5.64 -10.62 4.89
C ASP A 12 4.87 -9.53 4.14
N ARG A 13 5.33 -8.29 4.25
CA ARG A 13 4.69 -7.11 3.63
C ARG A 13 4.93 -7.06 2.12
N LEU A 14 4.78 -8.18 1.44
CA LEU A 14 4.80 -8.21 -0.01
C LEU A 14 3.44 -7.72 -0.51
N LEU A 15 3.44 -6.52 -1.08
CA LEU A 15 2.26 -5.94 -1.70
C LEU A 15 2.31 -6.25 -3.19
N ARG A 16 1.22 -6.81 -3.70
CA ARG A 16 1.07 -7.15 -5.10
C ARG A 16 -0.09 -6.37 -5.70
N GLU A 17 0.02 -6.01 -6.99
CA GLU A 17 -1.06 -5.38 -7.74
C GLU A 17 -2.33 -6.23 -7.67
N PHE A 18 -3.45 -5.58 -7.37
CA PHE A 18 -4.74 -6.24 -7.23
C PHE A 18 -5.86 -5.40 -7.84
N LYS A 19 -6.72 -6.04 -8.63
CA LYS A 19 -7.95 -5.44 -9.12
C LYS A 19 -9.04 -5.64 -8.08
N VAL A 20 -9.49 -4.57 -7.44
CA VAL A 20 -10.60 -4.64 -6.48
C VAL A 20 -11.90 -4.85 -7.26
N GLU A 21 -12.46 -6.05 -7.13
CA GLU A 21 -13.84 -6.28 -7.43
C GLU A 21 -14.66 -6.11 -6.14
N ALA A 22 -15.82 -5.46 -6.24
CA ALA A 22 -16.70 -5.27 -5.10
C ALA A 22 -17.27 -6.63 -4.65
N ASN A 23 -16.60 -7.27 -3.68
CA ASN A 23 -17.11 -8.47 -3.02
C ASN A 23 -17.87 -8.07 -1.77
N VAL A 24 -19.19 -8.05 -1.88
CA VAL A 24 -20.08 -7.85 -0.74
C VAL A 24 -20.03 -9.10 0.14
N GLY A 25 -19.55 -8.95 1.39
CA GLY A 25 -19.50 -10.01 2.38
C GLY A 25 -18.15 -10.72 2.56
N ALA A 26 -17.12 -10.35 1.81
CA ALA A 26 -15.75 -10.85 2.06
C ALA A 26 -15.14 -10.18 3.29
N PRO A 27 -14.31 -10.89 4.08
CA PRO A 27 -13.58 -10.26 5.17
C PRO A 27 -12.75 -9.09 4.67
N GLN A 28 -12.70 -8.01 5.46
CA GLN A 28 -11.93 -6.82 5.14
C GLN A 28 -10.43 -7.13 5.14
N VAL A 29 -9.77 -6.85 4.03
CA VAL A 29 -8.32 -7.02 3.87
C VAL A 29 -7.69 -5.63 3.81
N ALA A 30 -6.50 -5.51 4.37
CA ALA A 30 -5.76 -4.24 4.41
C ALA A 30 -5.16 -3.91 3.03
N TYR A 31 -6.00 -3.50 2.08
CA TYR A 31 -5.54 -2.98 0.80
C TYR A 31 -4.82 -1.65 1.00
N ARG A 32 -3.90 -1.36 0.09
CA ARG A 32 -3.15 -0.10 0.08
C ARG A 32 -3.05 0.42 -1.35
N GLU A 33 -2.83 1.72 -1.46
CA GLU A 33 -2.52 2.35 -2.74
C GLU A 33 -1.03 2.69 -2.78
N THR A 34 -0.44 2.66 -3.96
CA THR A 34 0.93 3.11 -4.19
C THR A 34 1.11 3.52 -5.65
N ILE A 35 2.32 3.92 -6.00
CA ILE A 35 2.66 4.38 -7.36
C ILE A 35 3.77 3.53 -7.94
N ARG A 36 3.83 3.46 -9.27
CA ARG A 36 4.85 2.67 -9.99
C ARG A 36 5.90 3.51 -10.71
N LYS A 37 5.66 4.81 -10.86
CA LYS A 37 6.63 5.71 -11.51
C LYS A 37 6.63 7.08 -10.85
N GLU A 38 7.66 7.89 -11.15
CA GLU A 38 7.71 9.25 -10.65
C GLU A 38 6.79 10.17 -11.45
N ALA A 39 6.37 11.25 -10.81
CA ALA A 39 5.62 12.32 -11.44
C ALA A 39 5.98 13.65 -10.82
N ASN A 40 5.94 14.70 -11.64
CA ASN A 40 6.08 16.07 -11.21
C ASN A 40 4.74 16.77 -11.26
N GLN A 41 4.49 17.62 -10.27
CA GLN A 41 3.25 18.38 -10.21
C GLN A 41 3.51 19.77 -9.68
N GLU A 42 2.94 20.75 -10.36
CA GLU A 42 2.84 22.12 -9.91
C GLU A 42 1.38 22.44 -9.63
N THR A 43 1.10 22.96 -8.43
CA THR A 43 -0.26 23.33 -8.03
C THR A 43 -0.24 24.69 -7.38
N LYS A 44 -1.08 25.60 -7.90
CA LYS A 44 -1.34 26.89 -7.31
C LYS A 44 -2.78 26.93 -6.82
N TYR A 45 -2.93 26.98 -5.50
CA TYR A 45 -4.22 27.21 -4.88
C TYR A 45 -4.35 28.70 -4.57
N ALA A 46 -5.13 29.39 -5.38
CA ALA A 46 -5.33 30.82 -5.22
C ALA A 46 -6.83 31.14 -5.28
N ARG A 47 -7.36 31.71 -4.20
CA ARG A 47 -8.75 32.12 -4.11
C ARG A 47 -8.85 33.50 -3.50
N GLN A 48 -9.74 34.31 -4.04
CA GLN A 48 -10.04 35.63 -3.52
C GLN A 48 -11.56 35.82 -3.54
N SER A 49 -12.14 35.88 -2.36
CA SER A 49 -13.57 36.11 -2.20
C SER A 49 -13.78 37.07 -1.02
N GLY A 50 -14.11 38.35 -1.33
CA GLY A 50 -14.56 39.34 -0.37
C GLY A 50 -13.68 39.50 0.88
N GLY A 51 -12.47 40.04 0.75
CA GLY A 51 -11.55 40.27 1.85
C GLY A 51 -10.20 39.56 1.64
N LYS A 52 -9.64 38.95 2.72
CA LYS A 52 -8.38 38.23 2.62
C LYS A 52 -8.50 37.01 1.72
N GLY A 53 -7.67 36.93 0.68
CA GLY A 53 -7.61 35.78 -0.21
C GLY A 53 -6.84 34.60 0.37
N GLN A 54 -6.68 33.58 -0.43
CA GLN A 54 -5.84 32.41 -0.13
C GLN A 54 -4.84 32.19 -1.25
N TYR A 55 -3.61 31.85 -0.88
CA TYR A 55 -2.55 31.58 -1.84
C TYR A 55 -1.57 30.52 -1.30
N GLY A 56 -1.48 29.41 -2.00
CA GLY A 56 -0.46 28.39 -1.76
C GLY A 56 0.00 27.86 -3.12
N HIS A 57 1.32 27.85 -3.37
CA HIS A 57 1.90 27.41 -4.61
C HIS A 57 3.06 26.49 -4.34
N VAL A 58 2.97 25.28 -4.85
CA VAL A 58 3.96 24.23 -4.61
C VAL A 58 4.35 23.54 -5.90
N LYS A 59 5.60 23.13 -5.99
CA LYS A 59 6.11 22.22 -7.02
C LYS A 59 6.70 21.01 -6.31
N ILE A 60 6.13 19.85 -6.58
CA ILE A 60 6.56 18.60 -5.97
C ILE A 60 6.95 17.56 -7.01
N LYS A 61 7.82 16.68 -6.62
CA LYS A 61 8.11 15.43 -7.32
C LYS A 61 7.75 14.29 -6.40
N ILE A 62 6.98 13.34 -6.88
CA ILE A 62 6.72 12.09 -6.15
C ILE A 62 7.39 10.93 -6.89
N GLU A 63 7.86 9.98 -6.12
CA GLU A 63 8.52 8.78 -6.66
C GLU A 63 8.23 7.57 -5.78
N PRO A 64 8.23 6.36 -6.36
CA PRO A 64 8.08 5.15 -5.57
C PRO A 64 9.22 5.03 -4.57
N ASN A 65 8.88 4.69 -3.33
CA ASN A 65 9.86 4.31 -2.33
C ASN A 65 9.96 2.78 -2.30
N GLU A 66 11.02 2.26 -1.70
CA GLU A 66 11.18 0.81 -1.56
C GLU A 66 10.03 0.22 -0.74
N PRO A 67 9.49 -0.95 -1.13
CA PRO A 67 8.42 -1.59 -0.38
C PRO A 67 8.74 -1.71 1.11
N GLY A 68 7.83 -1.23 1.95
CA GLY A 68 7.98 -1.25 3.40
C GLY A 68 8.69 -0.04 4.01
N LYS A 69 9.30 0.83 3.21
CA LYS A 69 9.96 2.05 3.75
C LYS A 69 8.98 3.14 4.17
N GLY A 70 7.75 3.08 3.68
CA GLY A 70 6.73 4.04 4.03
C GLY A 70 6.89 5.40 3.34
N TYR A 71 6.39 6.43 4.02
CA TYR A 71 6.39 7.80 3.54
C TYR A 71 7.69 8.52 3.88
N GLU A 72 8.22 9.25 2.90
CA GLU A 72 9.38 10.11 3.08
C GLU A 72 9.09 11.48 2.47
N PHE A 73 9.34 12.53 3.23
CA PHE A 73 9.19 13.91 2.78
C PHE A 73 10.55 14.59 2.77
N VAL A 74 10.89 15.18 1.64
CA VAL A 74 12.15 15.92 1.46
C VAL A 74 11.85 17.39 1.16
N ASN A 75 12.36 18.28 2.02
CA ASN A 75 12.31 19.71 1.78
C ASN A 75 13.55 20.10 0.98
N ALA A 76 13.38 20.41 -0.30
CA ALA A 76 14.44 20.86 -1.19
C ALA A 76 14.25 22.32 -1.63
N ILE A 77 13.51 23.10 -0.84
CA ILE A 77 13.30 24.53 -1.12
C ILE A 77 14.61 25.28 -1.01
N VAL A 78 14.87 26.16 -1.99
CA VAL A 78 16.05 27.00 -2.06
C VAL A 78 15.65 28.47 -2.02
N GLY A 79 16.44 29.29 -1.32
CA GLY A 79 16.31 30.74 -1.34
C GLY A 79 15.04 31.29 -0.71
N GLY A 80 14.37 30.54 0.18
CA GLY A 80 13.16 31.00 0.82
C GLY A 80 11.96 31.14 -0.11
N ALA A 81 11.92 30.38 -1.22
CA ALA A 81 10.81 30.40 -2.16
C ALA A 81 9.46 30.12 -1.48
N ILE A 82 9.47 29.26 -0.48
CA ILE A 82 8.36 29.06 0.46
C ILE A 82 8.91 29.30 1.86
N PRO A 83 8.27 30.16 2.68
CA PRO A 83 8.69 30.36 4.06
C PRO A 83 8.67 29.06 4.87
N LYS A 84 9.67 28.87 5.72
CA LYS A 84 9.83 27.64 6.50
C LYS A 84 8.62 27.28 7.33
N GLU A 85 7.88 28.27 7.83
CA GLU A 85 6.68 28.07 8.64
C GLU A 85 5.55 27.34 7.92
N TYR A 86 5.54 27.35 6.58
CA TYR A 86 4.52 26.68 5.78
C TYR A 86 4.90 25.25 5.35
N ILE A 87 6.16 24.86 5.49
CA ILE A 87 6.62 23.53 5.08
C ILE A 87 5.91 22.41 5.85
N PRO A 88 5.77 22.47 7.19
CA PRO A 88 5.01 21.44 7.90
C PRO A 88 3.56 21.33 7.47
N ALA A 89 2.93 22.46 7.11
CA ALA A 89 1.54 22.45 6.63
C ALA A 89 1.40 21.73 5.30
N ILE A 90 2.37 21.90 4.40
CA ILE A 90 2.41 21.18 3.12
C ILE A 90 2.54 19.69 3.36
N ASP A 91 3.46 19.28 4.20
CA ASP A 91 3.67 17.87 4.57
C ASP A 91 2.39 17.27 5.19
N ASN A 92 1.76 17.97 6.12
CA ASN A 92 0.51 17.53 6.73
C ASN A 92 -0.63 17.38 5.71
N GLY A 93 -0.73 18.30 4.76
CA GLY A 93 -1.72 18.22 3.68
C GLY A 93 -1.50 17.00 2.79
N ILE A 94 -0.26 16.70 2.45
CA ILE A 94 0.11 15.51 1.68
C ILE A 94 -0.24 14.24 2.46
N GLN A 95 0.13 14.17 3.72
CA GLN A 95 -0.18 13.01 4.56
C GLN A 95 -1.69 12.80 4.74
N GLY A 96 -2.45 13.88 4.85
CA GLY A 96 -3.92 13.80 4.89
C GLY A 96 -4.50 13.17 3.63
N ALA A 97 -3.99 13.56 2.46
CA ALA A 97 -4.39 12.96 1.19
C ALA A 97 -4.00 11.49 1.10
N MET A 98 -2.82 11.14 1.61
CA MET A 98 -2.35 9.75 1.65
C MET A 98 -3.24 8.87 2.53
N LYS A 99 -3.63 9.35 3.69
CA LYS A 99 -4.51 8.61 4.61
C LYS A 99 -5.90 8.37 4.02
N ALA A 100 -6.42 9.35 3.30
CA ALA A 100 -7.74 9.27 2.67
C ALA A 100 -7.76 8.38 1.44
N GLY A 101 -6.61 8.19 0.79
CA GLY A 101 -6.50 7.51 -0.48
C GLY A 101 -6.90 8.41 -1.66
N VAL A 102 -6.40 8.09 -2.82
CA VAL A 102 -6.60 8.87 -4.04
C VAL A 102 -7.34 8.06 -5.10
N LEU A 103 -7.03 6.78 -5.21
CA LEU A 103 -7.57 5.90 -6.24
C LEU A 103 -8.88 5.23 -5.81
N ALA A 104 -8.92 4.64 -4.64
CA ALA A 104 -10.07 3.87 -4.15
C ALA A 104 -10.35 4.04 -2.65
N GLY A 105 -9.76 5.04 -2.01
CA GLY A 105 -9.97 5.31 -0.60
C GLY A 105 -9.12 4.48 0.35
N TYR A 106 -8.13 3.75 -0.15
CA TYR A 106 -7.20 3.01 0.69
C TYR A 106 -5.95 3.85 1.00
N PRO A 107 -5.35 3.70 2.19
CA PRO A 107 -4.16 4.47 2.52
C PRO A 107 -3.05 4.28 1.50
N VAL A 108 -2.38 5.37 1.14
CA VAL A 108 -1.22 5.35 0.24
C VAL A 108 0.03 5.03 1.05
N VAL A 109 0.88 4.15 0.52
CA VAL A 109 2.14 3.74 1.15
C VAL A 109 3.31 3.83 0.18
N ASP A 110 4.52 3.87 0.72
CA ASP A 110 5.77 3.73 -0.02
C ASP A 110 5.95 4.77 -1.12
N VAL A 111 5.80 6.03 -0.73
CA VAL A 111 5.98 7.18 -1.61
C VAL A 111 6.96 8.17 -0.99
N LYS A 112 7.90 8.64 -1.81
CA LYS A 112 8.80 9.73 -1.47
C LYS A 112 8.33 11.00 -2.17
N VAL A 113 8.13 12.06 -1.41
CA VAL A 113 7.73 13.37 -1.91
C VAL A 113 8.86 14.37 -1.71
N THR A 114 9.28 15.03 -2.79
CA THR A 114 10.25 16.11 -2.74
C THR A 114 9.55 17.43 -3.08
N LEU A 115 9.52 18.35 -2.11
CA LEU A 115 9.06 19.70 -2.32
C LEU A 115 10.26 20.53 -2.76
N TRP A 116 10.28 20.98 -4.01
CA TRP A 116 11.50 21.60 -4.56
C TRP A 116 11.34 23.05 -4.97
N ASP A 117 10.12 23.57 -5.11
CA ASP A 117 9.88 24.97 -5.45
C ASP A 117 8.46 25.38 -5.10
N GLY A 118 8.18 26.64 -5.27
CA GLY A 118 6.87 27.23 -5.07
C GLY A 118 7.00 28.73 -4.97
N SER A 119 5.94 29.36 -4.52
CA SER A 119 5.93 30.80 -4.23
C SER A 119 4.90 31.11 -3.15
N TYR A 120 4.99 32.28 -2.58
CA TYR A 120 4.05 32.73 -1.54
C TYR A 120 3.61 34.15 -1.81
N HIS A 121 2.52 34.54 -1.17
CA HIS A 121 1.99 35.90 -1.20
C HIS A 121 1.96 36.41 0.24
N GLU A 122 2.53 37.58 0.50
CA GLU A 122 2.72 38.10 1.88
C GLU A 122 1.41 38.21 2.65
N VAL A 123 0.30 38.53 2.00
CA VAL A 123 -1.00 38.73 2.65
C VAL A 123 -1.85 37.46 2.62
N ASP A 124 -1.93 36.79 1.47
CA ASP A 124 -2.91 35.73 1.22
C ASP A 124 -2.40 34.31 1.54
N SER A 125 -1.10 34.14 1.75
CA SER A 125 -0.55 32.85 2.16
C SER A 125 -0.83 32.54 3.62
N SER A 126 -1.08 31.26 3.88
CA SER A 126 -1.36 30.76 5.21
C SER A 126 -1.00 29.27 5.27
N GLU A 127 -0.92 28.74 6.48
CA GLU A 127 -0.75 27.29 6.67
C GLU A 127 -1.88 26.51 6.02
N MET A 128 -3.12 26.97 6.16
CA MET A 128 -4.28 26.35 5.52
C MET A 128 -4.16 26.32 4.01
N ALA A 129 -3.80 27.43 3.38
CA ALA A 129 -3.67 27.51 1.92
C ALA A 129 -2.58 26.55 1.41
N PHE A 130 -1.45 26.48 2.10
CA PHE A 130 -0.38 25.56 1.72
C PHE A 130 -0.71 24.09 2.01
N SER A 131 -1.44 23.82 3.06
CA SER A 131 -1.94 22.46 3.32
C SER A 131 -2.87 21.99 2.20
N ILE A 132 -3.77 22.83 1.77
CA ILE A 132 -4.68 22.54 0.63
C ILE A 132 -3.88 22.36 -0.66
N ALA A 133 -2.93 23.24 -0.94
CA ALA A 133 -2.08 23.15 -2.13
C ALA A 133 -1.29 21.84 -2.14
N GLY A 134 -0.71 21.46 -1.01
CA GLY A 134 0.01 20.19 -0.87
C GLY A 134 -0.87 18.96 -1.11
N SER A 135 -2.06 18.96 -0.51
CA SER A 135 -3.04 17.88 -0.70
C SER A 135 -3.46 17.74 -2.17
N MET A 136 -3.80 18.85 -2.81
CA MET A 136 -4.19 18.87 -4.23
C MET A 136 -3.04 18.41 -5.13
N ALA A 137 -1.84 18.94 -4.89
CA ALA A 137 -0.65 18.57 -5.68
C ALA A 137 -0.35 17.08 -5.58
N PHE A 138 -0.43 16.52 -4.38
CA PHE A 138 -0.20 15.09 -4.19
C PHE A 138 -1.22 14.24 -4.94
N LYS A 139 -2.50 14.57 -4.85
CA LYS A 139 -3.56 13.84 -5.55
C LYS A 139 -3.35 13.86 -7.06
N ASP A 140 -3.03 15.01 -7.61
CA ASP A 140 -2.81 15.18 -9.05
C ASP A 140 -1.53 14.47 -9.50
N ALA A 141 -0.46 14.56 -8.72
CA ALA A 141 0.78 13.85 -9.00
C ALA A 141 0.59 12.34 -8.99
N MET A 142 -0.14 11.83 -8.01
CA MET A 142 -0.41 10.40 -7.89
C MET A 142 -1.16 9.85 -9.09
N ARG A 143 -2.13 10.59 -9.62
CA ARG A 143 -2.87 10.19 -10.83
C ARG A 143 -1.98 10.06 -12.05
N LYS A 144 -0.86 10.79 -12.10
CA LYS A 144 0.13 10.75 -13.18
C LYS A 144 1.21 9.69 -12.96
N ALA A 145 1.30 9.13 -11.76
CA ALA A 145 2.39 8.26 -11.33
C ALA A 145 2.05 6.77 -11.44
N ASP A 146 1.10 6.43 -12.29
CA ASP A 146 0.66 5.06 -12.51
C ASP A 146 0.24 4.38 -11.18
N PRO A 147 -0.83 4.87 -10.56
CA PRO A 147 -1.26 4.36 -9.26
C PRO A 147 -1.86 2.97 -9.35
N ILE A 148 -1.61 2.17 -8.32
CA ILE A 148 -2.12 0.80 -8.20
C ILE A 148 -2.66 0.55 -6.81
N ILE A 149 -3.52 -0.47 -6.71
CA ILE A 149 -3.95 -1.02 -5.43
C ILE A 149 -3.15 -2.30 -5.18
N THR A 150 -2.68 -2.46 -3.97
CA THR A 150 -1.89 -3.60 -3.53
C THR A 150 -2.62 -4.39 -2.46
N GLU A 151 -2.30 -5.66 -2.36
CA GLU A 151 -2.86 -6.56 -1.35
C GLU A 151 -1.75 -7.22 -0.53
N PRO A 152 -2.00 -7.54 0.76
CA PRO A 152 -1.04 -8.28 1.55
C PRO A 152 -0.92 -9.72 1.05
N ILE A 153 0.32 -10.19 0.94
CA ILE A 153 0.65 -11.56 0.57
C ILE A 153 1.20 -12.28 1.80
N MET A 154 0.67 -13.47 2.04
CA MET A 154 1.09 -14.32 3.16
C MET A 154 2.15 -15.30 2.71
N LYS A 155 3.17 -15.47 3.52
CA LYS A 155 4.11 -16.57 3.40
C LYS A 155 3.55 -17.75 4.18
N VAL A 156 3.24 -18.84 3.47
CA VAL A 156 2.55 -20.01 4.02
C VAL A 156 3.46 -21.22 3.94
N ALA A 157 3.55 -21.98 5.01
CA ALA A 157 4.18 -23.29 5.03
C ALA A 157 3.12 -24.32 5.42
N VAL A 158 2.92 -25.32 4.56
CA VAL A 158 1.96 -26.40 4.80
C VAL A 158 2.72 -27.72 4.91
N ILE A 159 2.54 -28.42 6.01
CA ILE A 159 3.10 -29.78 6.20
C ILE A 159 1.97 -30.76 6.01
N VAL A 160 2.13 -31.69 5.08
CA VAL A 160 1.08 -32.61 4.67
C VAL A 160 1.66 -33.99 4.35
N PRO A 161 0.95 -35.10 4.66
CA PRO A 161 1.37 -36.42 4.22
C PRO A 161 1.52 -36.49 2.69
N ASP A 162 2.49 -37.30 2.22
CA ASP A 162 2.81 -37.41 0.78
C ASP A 162 1.58 -37.70 -0.08
N GLU A 163 0.65 -38.51 0.42
CA GLU A 163 -0.55 -38.91 -0.33
C GLU A 163 -1.51 -37.76 -0.65
N TYR A 164 -1.44 -36.64 0.12
CA TYR A 164 -2.28 -35.48 -0.08
C TYR A 164 -1.58 -34.30 -0.75
N LEU A 165 -0.32 -34.47 -1.15
CA LEU A 165 0.50 -33.39 -1.71
C LEU A 165 -0.16 -32.74 -2.94
N GLY A 166 -0.68 -33.56 -3.86
CA GLY A 166 -1.32 -33.06 -5.07
C GLY A 166 -2.55 -32.20 -4.77
N ASP A 167 -3.36 -32.61 -3.81
CA ASP A 167 -4.57 -31.86 -3.40
C ASP A 167 -4.20 -30.52 -2.77
N VAL A 168 -3.15 -30.46 -1.96
CA VAL A 168 -2.67 -29.23 -1.31
C VAL A 168 -2.12 -28.26 -2.36
N ILE A 169 -1.31 -28.73 -3.30
CA ILE A 169 -0.75 -27.90 -4.34
C ILE A 169 -1.88 -27.34 -5.23
N GLY A 170 -2.85 -28.16 -5.61
CA GLY A 170 -4.00 -27.73 -6.40
C GLY A 170 -4.83 -26.68 -5.69
N ASP A 171 -5.05 -26.84 -4.38
CA ASP A 171 -5.78 -25.86 -3.57
C ASP A 171 -5.03 -24.53 -3.42
N LEU A 172 -3.73 -24.57 -3.16
CA LEU A 172 -2.91 -23.36 -3.07
C LEU A 172 -2.90 -22.61 -4.40
N ASN A 173 -2.80 -23.32 -5.52
CA ASN A 173 -2.89 -22.71 -6.85
C ASN A 173 -4.27 -22.07 -7.10
N ALA A 174 -5.35 -22.71 -6.67
CA ALA A 174 -6.69 -22.17 -6.77
C ALA A 174 -6.88 -20.90 -5.92
N ARG A 175 -6.09 -20.73 -4.88
CA ARG A 175 -6.07 -19.54 -4.01
C ARG A 175 -5.10 -18.47 -4.51
N ARG A 176 -4.72 -18.47 -5.77
CA ARG A 176 -3.73 -17.57 -6.37
C ARG A 176 -2.35 -17.63 -5.71
N GLY A 177 -2.04 -18.80 -5.14
CA GLY A 177 -0.76 -19.05 -4.51
C GLY A 177 0.35 -19.26 -5.52
N GLN A 178 1.57 -18.94 -5.10
CA GLN A 178 2.79 -19.22 -5.83
C GLN A 178 3.65 -20.17 -5.00
N ILE A 179 3.81 -21.40 -5.46
CA ILE A 179 4.65 -22.37 -4.77
C ILE A 179 6.11 -21.93 -4.90
N GLN A 180 6.79 -21.80 -3.77
CA GLN A 180 8.19 -21.36 -3.73
C GLN A 180 9.16 -22.53 -3.61
N GLY A 181 8.73 -23.60 -2.95
CA GLY A 181 9.55 -24.77 -2.79
C GLY A 181 8.85 -25.86 -2.02
N MET A 182 9.43 -27.05 -2.07
CA MET A 182 8.95 -28.21 -1.31
C MET A 182 10.14 -28.90 -0.67
N GLU A 183 9.97 -29.34 0.58
CA GLU A 183 10.98 -30.07 1.32
C GLU A 183 10.43 -31.42 1.72
N ALA A 184 11.13 -32.47 1.30
CA ALA A 184 10.78 -33.85 1.69
C ALA A 184 11.18 -34.09 3.15
N MET A 185 10.26 -34.63 3.92
CA MET A 185 10.46 -35.10 5.29
C MET A 185 9.96 -36.53 5.36
N ALA A 186 10.34 -37.28 6.40
CA ALA A 186 9.95 -38.67 6.50
C ALA A 186 8.41 -38.86 6.47
N GLY A 187 7.89 -39.31 5.33
CA GLY A 187 6.45 -39.57 5.12
C GLY A 187 5.60 -38.33 4.91
N THR A 188 6.19 -37.13 4.94
CA THR A 188 5.51 -35.86 4.76
C THR A 188 6.28 -34.92 3.82
N GLN A 189 5.57 -33.88 3.35
CA GLN A 189 6.16 -32.81 2.56
C GLN A 189 5.84 -31.48 3.21
N ARG A 190 6.81 -30.57 3.21
CA ARG A 190 6.59 -29.16 3.55
C ARG A 190 6.51 -28.36 2.26
N VAL A 191 5.37 -27.71 2.03
CA VAL A 191 5.13 -26.84 0.88
C VAL A 191 5.21 -25.40 1.33
N ASN A 192 6.11 -24.63 0.72
CA ASN A 192 6.25 -23.20 0.97
C ASN A 192 5.62 -22.44 -0.20
N ALA A 193 4.75 -21.47 0.10
CA ALA A 193 4.03 -20.71 -0.91
C ALA A 193 3.79 -19.28 -0.47
N PHE A 194 3.64 -18.39 -1.45
CA PHE A 194 3.09 -17.05 -1.23
C PHE A 194 1.62 -17.07 -1.67
N VAL A 195 0.72 -16.67 -0.77
CA VAL A 195 -0.73 -16.69 -1.02
C VAL A 195 -1.33 -15.37 -0.54
N PRO A 196 -2.18 -14.71 -1.36
CA PRO A 196 -2.87 -13.50 -0.90
C PRO A 196 -3.67 -13.76 0.38
N LEU A 197 -3.57 -12.85 1.35
CA LEU A 197 -4.29 -12.98 2.62
C LEU A 197 -5.79 -13.17 2.38
N ALA A 198 -6.37 -12.47 1.40
CA ALA A 198 -7.79 -12.59 1.06
C ALA A 198 -8.21 -14.01 0.72
N GLN A 199 -7.29 -14.87 0.26
CA GLN A 199 -7.55 -16.24 -0.13
C GLN A 199 -7.30 -17.25 0.99
N MET A 200 -6.82 -16.81 2.16
CA MET A 200 -6.44 -17.69 3.26
C MET A 200 -7.53 -17.89 4.31
N PHE A 201 -8.63 -17.13 4.24
CA PHE A 201 -9.73 -17.29 5.19
C PHE A 201 -10.35 -18.68 5.05
N GLY A 202 -10.49 -19.37 6.17
CA GLY A 202 -11.03 -20.73 6.20
C GLY A 202 -10.07 -21.82 5.72
N TYR A 203 -8.82 -21.48 5.40
CA TYR A 203 -7.88 -22.46 4.85
C TYR A 203 -7.62 -23.64 5.77
N ALA A 204 -7.46 -23.41 7.08
CA ALA A 204 -7.20 -24.48 8.03
C ALA A 204 -8.32 -25.53 8.06
N THR A 205 -9.58 -25.07 7.95
CA THR A 205 -10.75 -25.95 7.87
C THR A 205 -10.76 -26.74 6.56
N ASP A 206 -10.48 -26.08 5.45
CA ASP A 206 -10.45 -26.72 4.13
C ASP A 206 -9.31 -27.75 4.06
N LEU A 207 -8.14 -27.43 4.61
CA LEU A 207 -7.01 -28.34 4.68
C LEU A 207 -7.35 -29.62 5.46
N ARG A 208 -8.00 -29.48 6.61
CA ARG A 208 -8.44 -30.61 7.42
C ARG A 208 -9.44 -31.49 6.67
N SER A 209 -10.39 -30.86 5.97
CA SER A 209 -11.39 -31.59 5.18
C SER A 209 -10.74 -32.38 4.05
N LYS A 210 -9.81 -31.80 3.32
CA LYS A 210 -9.13 -32.43 2.17
C LYS A 210 -8.14 -33.52 2.57
N THR A 211 -7.57 -33.44 3.77
CA THR A 211 -6.57 -34.38 4.27
C THR A 211 -7.14 -35.32 5.33
N GLN A 212 -8.43 -35.31 5.55
CA GLN A 212 -9.11 -36.10 6.59
C GLN A 212 -8.51 -35.84 8.00
N GLY A 213 -8.16 -34.59 8.28
CA GLY A 213 -7.59 -34.19 9.56
C GLY A 213 -6.09 -34.43 9.71
N ARG A 214 -5.39 -34.84 8.64
CA ARG A 214 -3.96 -35.18 8.66
C ARG A 214 -3.03 -34.07 8.15
N GLY A 215 -3.59 -33.01 7.56
CA GLY A 215 -2.82 -31.86 7.08
C GLY A 215 -2.54 -30.83 8.17
N GLN A 216 -1.41 -30.14 8.07
CA GLN A 216 -0.98 -29.06 8.95
C GLN A 216 -0.56 -27.82 8.16
#